data_f168fdf2a685fb0682199bcf762afded
#
_entry.id   f168fdf2a685fb0682199bcf762afded
#
_cell.length_a   1.000
_cell.length_b   1.000
_cell.length_c   1.000
_cell.angle_alpha   90.00
_cell.angle_beta   90.00
_cell.angle_gamma   90.00
#
_symmetry.space_group_name_H-M   'P 1'
#
loop_
_entity.id
_entity.type
_entity.pdbx_description
1 polymer ?
#
loop_
_entity_poly.entity_id
_entity_poly.type
_entity_poly.pdbx_seq_one_letter_code
_entity_poly.pdbx_strand_id
1 'polypeptide(L)'
;AEGSTNGSLTPIDPRTGKPGPAVTVDDPYNMYFTPDGRSAIVVAEARRRLDFRDPHSMVLQGSVEAPHCAGINHAAFSIDGRYAIFTCEFGGYVVKVDTVNRKVLGYLKLSSGGMPQDILVSPDGRTFYVADMMADGVFMVDGDNFRQTGFIHTGVGTHGLYPTRDGKQMYVANRGSHLIHGRPHSKAGGVSIIDFATNKVVTNWPIPGGGSPDMGNVSADGKSLWLSGRFDDVVYRFDTQTGAVINVPVGAEPHGLTVWPQPGRYSIGHTGILR
;
A
#
# COMPACT_ATOMS: atom_id res chain seq x y z
N ALA A 1 -1.54 -12.60 10.40
CA ALA A 1 -2.52 -13.64 10.77
C ALA A 1 -3.90 -13.01 10.83
N GLU A 2 -4.51 -12.93 9.67
CA GLU A 2 -5.89 -12.41 9.51
C GLU A 2 -6.85 -13.10 10.47
N GLY A 3 -7.67 -12.31 11.17
CA GLY A 3 -8.65 -12.82 12.13
C GLY A 3 -8.06 -13.36 13.44
N SER A 4 -6.77 -13.23 13.67
CA SER A 4 -6.14 -13.68 14.92
C SER A 4 -6.50 -12.75 16.08
N THR A 5 -6.98 -13.32 17.18
CA THR A 5 -7.17 -12.61 18.44
C THR A 5 -5.85 -12.39 19.21
N ASN A 6 -4.77 -13.06 18.78
CA ASN A 6 -3.44 -13.02 19.40
C ASN A 6 -2.43 -12.22 18.58
N GLY A 7 -2.89 -11.24 17.80
CA GLY A 7 -2.04 -10.38 17.01
C GLY A 7 -1.19 -9.45 17.87
N SER A 8 -0.04 -9.02 17.34
CA SER A 8 0.83 -8.07 18.02
C SER A 8 1.56 -7.16 17.05
N LEU A 9 2.00 -6.02 17.56
CA LEU A 9 2.96 -5.11 16.92
C LEU A 9 4.28 -5.23 17.69
N THR A 10 5.37 -5.48 16.95
CA THR A 10 6.71 -5.54 17.53
C THR A 10 7.55 -4.39 16.96
N PRO A 11 7.94 -3.39 17.78
CA PRO A 11 8.85 -2.35 17.34
C PRO A 11 10.23 -2.95 17.06
N ILE A 12 10.88 -2.50 16.00
CA ILE A 12 12.25 -2.90 15.66
C ILE A 12 13.13 -1.64 15.64
N ASP A 13 14.23 -1.66 16.39
CA ASP A 13 15.23 -0.59 16.32
C ASP A 13 15.89 -0.64 14.93
N PRO A 14 15.72 0.39 14.11
CA PRO A 14 16.23 0.36 12.72
C PRO A 14 17.76 0.44 12.64
N ARG A 15 18.46 0.83 13.71
CA ARG A 15 19.93 0.88 13.74
C ARG A 15 20.55 -0.48 14.06
N THR A 16 19.89 -1.24 14.90
CA THR A 16 20.43 -2.51 15.41
C THR A 16 19.72 -3.73 14.86
N GLY A 17 18.54 -3.57 14.25
CA GLY A 17 17.66 -4.64 13.81
C GLY A 17 17.03 -5.43 14.97
N LYS A 18 17.21 -4.99 16.23
CA LYS A 18 16.71 -5.74 17.40
C LYS A 18 15.23 -5.44 17.65
N PRO A 19 14.43 -6.48 17.90
CA PRO A 19 13.04 -6.30 18.30
C PRO A 19 12.95 -5.79 19.75
N GLY A 20 11.99 -4.89 19.99
CA GLY A 20 11.55 -4.49 21.30
C GLY A 20 10.39 -5.35 21.81
N PRO A 21 9.79 -4.99 22.96
CA PRO A 21 8.65 -5.71 23.51
C PRO A 21 7.45 -5.61 22.57
N ALA A 22 6.78 -6.74 22.34
CA ALA A 22 5.56 -6.80 21.55
C ALA A 22 4.39 -6.19 22.29
N VAL A 23 3.54 -5.45 21.59
CA VAL A 23 2.29 -4.91 22.08
C VAL A 23 1.13 -5.73 21.47
N THR A 24 0.30 -6.33 22.32
CA THR A 24 -0.87 -7.09 21.87
C THR A 24 -1.91 -6.15 21.24
N VAL A 25 -2.35 -6.48 20.05
CA VAL A 25 -3.41 -5.79 19.32
C VAL A 25 -4.31 -6.82 18.64
N ASP A 26 -5.57 -6.47 18.37
CA ASP A 26 -6.51 -7.36 17.71
C ASP A 26 -6.35 -7.23 16.20
N ASP A 27 -6.17 -8.37 15.51
CA ASP A 27 -6.21 -8.52 14.06
C ASP A 27 -5.36 -7.47 13.28
N PRO A 28 -4.07 -7.26 13.60
CA PRO A 28 -3.26 -6.26 12.94
C PRO A 28 -2.88 -6.71 11.52
N TYR A 29 -3.31 -5.96 10.52
CA TYR A 29 -2.88 -6.16 9.12
C TYR A 29 -1.89 -5.06 8.70
N ASN A 30 -2.30 -3.80 8.79
CA ASN A 30 -1.48 -2.63 8.49
C ASN A 30 -1.51 -1.62 9.66
N MET A 31 -0.56 -0.70 9.65
CA MET A 31 -0.53 0.41 10.60
C MET A 31 -0.11 1.70 9.90
N TYR A 32 -0.78 2.80 10.26
CA TYR A 32 -0.53 4.14 9.76
C TYR A 32 -0.48 5.13 10.90
N PHE A 33 0.37 6.15 10.80
CA PHE A 33 0.30 7.30 11.71
C PHE A 33 -0.56 8.40 11.09
N THR A 34 -1.42 9.03 11.89
CA THR A 34 -2.16 10.20 11.43
C THR A 34 -1.19 11.34 11.14
N PRO A 35 -1.47 12.20 10.13
CA PRO A 35 -0.57 13.30 9.75
C PRO A 35 -0.27 14.29 10.87
N ASP A 36 -1.17 14.43 11.85
CA ASP A 36 -0.99 15.26 13.04
C ASP A 36 -0.16 14.56 14.14
N GLY A 37 0.20 13.29 13.96
CA GLY A 37 0.97 12.49 14.90
C GLY A 37 0.24 12.11 16.20
N ARG A 38 -1.08 12.31 16.28
CA ARG A 38 -1.84 12.06 17.51
C ARG A 38 -2.31 10.62 17.65
N SER A 39 -2.33 9.86 16.59
CA SER A 39 -2.77 8.47 16.61
C SER A 39 -1.94 7.59 15.67
N ALA A 40 -1.79 6.34 16.06
CA ALA A 40 -1.49 5.23 15.17
C ALA A 40 -2.81 4.53 14.85
N ILE A 41 -3.08 4.29 13.56
CA ILE A 41 -4.26 3.56 13.09
C ILE A 41 -3.83 2.13 12.78
N VAL A 42 -4.25 1.19 13.59
CA VAL A 42 -4.08 -0.24 13.31
C VAL A 42 -5.28 -0.72 12.51
N VAL A 43 -5.02 -1.26 11.33
CA VAL A 43 -6.05 -1.80 10.45
C VAL A 43 -6.35 -3.23 10.88
N ALA A 44 -7.55 -3.45 11.42
CA ALA A 44 -8.06 -4.77 11.79
C ALA A 44 -8.91 -5.30 10.62
N GLU A 45 -8.24 -5.98 9.68
CA GLU A 45 -8.77 -6.31 8.36
C GLU A 45 -9.99 -7.22 8.41
N ALA A 46 -9.88 -8.38 9.05
CA ALA A 46 -10.97 -9.33 9.17
C ALA A 46 -12.12 -8.79 10.04
N ARG A 47 -11.80 -7.87 10.97
CA ARG A 47 -12.78 -7.16 11.81
C ARG A 47 -13.49 -6.04 11.08
N ARG A 48 -13.00 -5.62 9.90
CA ARG A 48 -13.50 -4.45 9.16
C ARG A 48 -13.52 -3.19 10.02
N ARG A 49 -12.42 -2.96 10.72
CA ARG A 49 -12.32 -1.92 11.75
C ARG A 49 -10.96 -1.24 11.72
N LEU A 50 -10.94 0.03 12.08
CA LEU A 50 -9.74 0.84 12.27
C LEU A 50 -9.60 1.19 13.75
N ASP A 51 -8.56 0.71 14.40
CA ASP A 51 -8.25 1.00 15.80
C ASP A 51 -7.28 2.17 15.91
N PHE A 52 -7.76 3.30 16.41
CA PHE A 52 -6.94 4.47 16.71
C PHE A 52 -6.29 4.29 18.06
N ARG A 53 -4.98 4.35 18.08
CA ARG A 53 -4.16 4.11 19.27
C ARG A 53 -3.22 5.28 19.53
N ASP A 54 -2.83 5.47 20.77
CA ASP A 54 -1.76 6.40 21.11
C ASP A 54 -0.46 5.96 20.42
N PRO A 55 0.23 6.86 19.69
CA PRO A 55 1.36 6.47 18.82
C PRO A 55 2.61 6.02 19.61
N HIS A 56 2.68 6.29 20.91
CA HIS A 56 3.82 5.93 21.77
C HIS A 56 3.53 4.71 22.65
N SER A 57 2.38 4.72 23.31
CA SER A 57 2.00 3.64 24.24
C SER A 57 1.18 2.52 23.58
N MET A 58 0.67 2.75 22.38
CA MET A 58 -0.28 1.86 21.66
C MET A 58 -1.59 1.60 22.43
N VAL A 59 -1.91 2.40 23.45
CA VAL A 59 -3.19 2.33 24.15
C VAL A 59 -4.32 2.72 23.19
N LEU A 60 -5.40 1.94 23.16
CA LEU A 60 -6.56 2.19 22.31
C LEU A 60 -7.25 3.51 22.72
N GLN A 61 -7.42 4.40 21.75
CA GLN A 61 -8.11 5.69 21.91
C GLN A 61 -9.56 5.63 21.41
N GLY A 62 -9.87 4.67 20.55
CA GLY A 62 -11.20 4.46 19.96
C GLY A 62 -11.12 3.71 18.65
N SER A 63 -12.28 3.31 18.11
CA SER A 63 -12.34 2.52 16.89
C SER A 63 -13.37 3.10 15.91
N VAL A 64 -13.18 2.80 14.62
CA VAL A 64 -14.11 3.12 13.54
C VAL A 64 -14.48 1.83 12.85
N GLU A 65 -15.74 1.45 12.95
CA GLU A 65 -16.29 0.31 12.23
C GLU A 65 -16.53 0.68 10.76
N ALA A 66 -16.11 -0.21 9.84
CA ALA A 66 -16.33 -0.08 8.40
C ALA A 66 -17.01 -1.33 7.83
N PRO A 67 -18.27 -1.62 8.21
CA PRO A 67 -18.91 -2.92 7.99
C PRO A 67 -19.05 -3.31 6.51
N HIS A 68 -19.09 -2.34 5.61
CA HIS A 68 -19.17 -2.59 4.16
C HIS A 68 -17.79 -2.70 3.48
N CYS A 69 -16.69 -2.62 4.23
CA CYS A 69 -15.32 -2.72 3.73
C CYS A 69 -14.73 -4.10 4.06
N ALA A 70 -15.13 -5.14 3.32
CA ALA A 70 -14.53 -6.46 3.47
C ALA A 70 -13.07 -6.41 3.01
N GLY A 71 -12.15 -6.86 3.87
CA GLY A 71 -10.71 -6.74 3.63
C GLY A 71 -10.26 -5.29 3.64
N ILE A 72 -10.59 -4.52 4.71
CA ILE A 72 -10.04 -3.17 4.87
C ILE A 72 -8.53 -3.25 5.00
N ASN A 73 -7.80 -2.52 4.12
CA ASN A 73 -6.40 -2.82 3.88
C ASN A 73 -5.53 -1.56 3.88
N HIS A 74 -5.15 -1.09 2.70
CA HIS A 74 -4.20 0.00 2.50
C HIS A 74 -4.85 1.37 2.57
N ALA A 75 -4.07 2.41 2.90
CA ALA A 75 -4.57 3.76 3.02
C ALA A 75 -3.66 4.84 2.45
N ALA A 76 -4.27 5.89 1.92
CA ALA A 76 -3.61 7.16 1.67
C ALA A 76 -4.40 8.30 2.34
N PHE A 77 -3.67 9.29 2.86
CA PHE A 77 -4.24 10.45 3.55
C PHE A 77 -4.35 11.64 2.60
N SER A 78 -5.40 12.43 2.79
CA SER A 78 -5.46 13.77 2.17
C SER A 78 -4.27 14.63 2.63
N ILE A 79 -3.85 15.58 1.81
CA ILE A 79 -2.68 16.43 2.12
C ILE A 79 -2.90 17.21 3.43
N ASP A 80 -4.12 17.66 3.69
CA ASP A 80 -4.49 18.37 4.91
C ASP A 80 -4.70 17.45 6.13
N GLY A 81 -4.63 16.14 5.93
CA GLY A 81 -4.75 15.13 6.98
C GLY A 81 -6.16 14.95 7.56
N ARG A 82 -7.19 15.58 6.97
CA ARG A 82 -8.56 15.50 7.48
C ARG A 82 -9.23 14.16 7.24
N TYR A 83 -8.88 13.50 6.15
CA TYR A 83 -9.43 12.20 5.82
C TYR A 83 -8.36 11.25 5.27
N ALA A 84 -8.66 9.99 5.32
CA ALA A 84 -7.96 8.94 4.59
C ALA A 84 -8.94 8.14 3.75
N ILE A 85 -8.45 7.56 2.65
CA ILE A 85 -9.19 6.59 1.85
C ILE A 85 -8.49 5.25 2.03
N PHE A 86 -9.25 4.23 2.46
CA PHE A 86 -8.79 2.85 2.61
C PHE A 86 -9.36 1.98 1.50
N THR A 87 -8.59 1.01 1.06
CA THR A 87 -9.06 -0.03 0.14
C THR A 87 -9.82 -1.13 0.87
N CYS A 88 -10.78 -1.74 0.19
CA CYS A 88 -11.59 -2.83 0.68
C CYS A 88 -11.38 -4.03 -0.27
N GLU A 89 -10.32 -4.80 -0.03
CA GLU A 89 -9.77 -5.81 -0.93
C GLU A 89 -10.83 -6.79 -1.44
N PHE A 90 -11.58 -7.40 -0.52
CA PHE A 90 -12.55 -8.44 -0.88
C PHE A 90 -13.92 -7.89 -1.29
N GLY A 91 -14.11 -6.58 -1.18
CA GLY A 91 -15.37 -5.92 -1.52
C GLY A 91 -15.36 -5.24 -2.90
N GLY A 92 -14.19 -4.91 -3.43
CA GLY A 92 -14.06 -4.07 -4.62
C GLY A 92 -14.52 -2.63 -4.38
N TYR A 93 -14.30 -2.10 -3.16
CA TYR A 93 -14.65 -0.75 -2.73
C TYR A 93 -13.43 0.02 -2.24
N VAL A 94 -13.60 1.31 -2.11
CA VAL A 94 -12.80 2.13 -1.21
C VAL A 94 -13.72 2.79 -0.18
N VAL A 95 -13.21 3.04 1.03
CA VAL A 95 -13.92 3.72 2.11
C VAL A 95 -13.20 5.00 2.49
N LYS A 96 -13.92 6.12 2.55
CA LYS A 96 -13.40 7.41 3.01
C LYS A 96 -13.72 7.60 4.48
N VAL A 97 -12.70 7.90 5.28
CA VAL A 97 -12.79 8.02 6.73
C VAL A 97 -12.27 9.39 7.17
N ASP A 98 -13.08 10.11 7.96
CA ASP A 98 -12.65 11.30 8.69
C ASP A 98 -11.74 10.85 9.83
N THR A 99 -10.45 11.16 9.73
CA THR A 99 -9.45 10.72 10.70
C THR A 99 -9.43 11.57 11.96
N VAL A 100 -10.00 12.78 11.89
CA VAL A 100 -10.09 13.72 13.02
C VAL A 100 -11.29 13.37 13.91
N ASN A 101 -12.48 13.24 13.29
CA ASN A 101 -13.72 12.94 14.01
C ASN A 101 -13.99 11.41 14.12
N ARG A 102 -13.11 10.59 13.55
CA ARG A 102 -13.15 9.12 13.62
C ARG A 102 -14.51 8.54 13.17
N LYS A 103 -14.86 8.80 11.91
CA LYS A 103 -16.11 8.31 11.33
C LYS A 103 -15.97 8.00 9.84
N VAL A 104 -16.72 7.03 9.36
CA VAL A 104 -16.86 6.78 7.93
C VAL A 104 -17.63 7.91 7.28
N LEU A 105 -17.10 8.46 6.18
CA LEU A 105 -17.73 9.48 5.36
C LEU A 105 -18.51 8.89 4.17
N GLY A 106 -18.11 7.72 3.68
CA GLY A 106 -18.78 7.05 2.58
C GLY A 106 -18.00 5.87 2.02
N TYR A 107 -18.66 5.14 1.12
CA TYR A 107 -18.08 4.02 0.37
C TYR A 107 -18.24 4.27 -1.12
N LEU A 108 -17.22 3.95 -1.90
CA LEU A 108 -17.25 4.05 -3.36
C LEU A 108 -16.96 2.68 -3.97
N LYS A 109 -17.90 2.15 -4.73
CA LYS A 109 -17.71 0.93 -5.53
C LYS A 109 -16.85 1.25 -6.74
N LEU A 110 -15.76 0.50 -6.96
CA LEU A 110 -14.96 0.61 -8.16
C LEU A 110 -15.62 -0.15 -9.31
N SER A 111 -15.50 0.39 -10.52
CA SER A 111 -16.33 -0.04 -11.67
C SER A 111 -16.16 -1.49 -12.10
N SER A 112 -14.98 -2.09 -11.91
CA SER A 112 -14.74 -3.50 -12.24
C SER A 112 -15.04 -4.48 -11.12
N GLY A 113 -15.36 -3.98 -9.91
CA GLY A 113 -15.63 -4.82 -8.75
C GLY A 113 -14.49 -5.75 -8.38
N GLY A 114 -13.26 -5.26 -8.52
CA GLY A 114 -12.06 -6.06 -8.43
C GLY A 114 -11.57 -6.35 -7.00
N MET A 115 -10.24 -6.33 -6.85
CA MET A 115 -9.51 -6.61 -5.63
C MET A 115 -8.52 -5.45 -5.39
N PRO A 116 -9.02 -4.29 -4.92
CA PRO A 116 -8.18 -3.11 -4.68
C PRO A 116 -7.17 -3.39 -3.57
N GLN A 117 -5.92 -3.04 -3.85
CA GLN A 117 -4.77 -3.23 -2.98
C GLN A 117 -4.23 -1.89 -2.51
N ASP A 118 -3.04 -1.53 -2.95
CA ASP A 118 -2.39 -0.31 -2.51
C ASP A 118 -3.08 0.96 -3.04
N ILE A 119 -2.88 2.06 -2.34
CA ILE A 119 -3.45 3.35 -2.67
C ILE A 119 -2.43 4.46 -2.45
N LEU A 120 -2.29 5.36 -3.42
CA LEU A 120 -1.36 6.47 -3.41
C LEU A 120 -2.08 7.78 -3.74
N VAL A 121 -1.83 8.84 -3.00
CA VAL A 121 -2.31 10.19 -3.36
C VAL A 121 -1.33 10.88 -4.31
N SER A 122 -1.86 11.57 -5.33
CA SER A 122 -1.06 12.40 -6.23
C SER A 122 -0.30 13.51 -5.49
N PRO A 123 0.81 14.03 -6.05
CA PRO A 123 1.56 15.13 -5.42
C PRO A 123 0.75 16.39 -5.16
N ASP A 124 -0.27 16.67 -5.98
CA ASP A 124 -1.20 17.80 -5.80
C ASP A 124 -2.35 17.49 -4.82
N GLY A 125 -2.46 16.25 -4.34
CA GLY A 125 -3.44 15.80 -3.36
C GLY A 125 -4.86 15.55 -3.87
N ARG A 126 -5.10 15.70 -5.16
CA ARG A 126 -6.46 15.64 -5.73
C ARG A 126 -6.90 14.23 -6.11
N THR A 127 -5.96 13.45 -6.65
CA THR A 127 -6.24 12.12 -7.18
C THR A 127 -5.67 11.05 -6.26
N PHE A 128 -6.50 10.10 -5.89
CA PHE A 128 -6.08 8.87 -5.24
C PHE A 128 -6.00 7.77 -6.31
N TYR A 129 -4.81 7.21 -6.48
CA TYR A 129 -4.55 6.09 -7.35
C TYR A 129 -4.72 4.80 -6.56
N VAL A 130 -5.56 3.89 -7.04
CA VAL A 130 -5.90 2.64 -6.37
C VAL A 130 -5.47 1.48 -7.27
N ALA A 131 -4.47 0.74 -6.86
CA ALA A 131 -4.05 -0.49 -7.54
C ALA A 131 -5.11 -1.57 -7.38
N ASP A 132 -5.42 -2.31 -8.45
CA ASP A 132 -6.39 -3.40 -8.39
C ASP A 132 -5.87 -4.64 -9.10
N MET A 133 -5.69 -5.71 -8.33
CA MET A 133 -5.13 -6.97 -8.84
C MET A 133 -6.02 -7.69 -9.84
N MET A 134 -7.33 -7.59 -9.70
CA MET A 134 -8.28 -8.25 -10.59
C MET A 134 -8.52 -7.44 -11.86
N ALA A 135 -8.37 -6.12 -11.80
CA ALA A 135 -8.55 -5.21 -12.93
C ALA A 135 -7.28 -5.04 -13.77
N ASP A 136 -6.10 -5.48 -13.30
CA ASP A 136 -4.82 -5.31 -13.97
C ASP A 136 -4.50 -3.84 -14.26
N GLY A 137 -4.74 -2.98 -13.27
CA GLY A 137 -4.54 -1.55 -13.44
C GLY A 137 -4.82 -0.72 -12.21
N VAL A 138 -4.83 0.58 -12.42
CA VAL A 138 -4.92 1.59 -11.39
C VAL A 138 -6.18 2.44 -11.62
N PHE A 139 -7.11 2.43 -10.67
CA PHE A 139 -8.24 3.35 -10.66
C PHE A 139 -7.79 4.72 -10.18
N MET A 140 -8.40 5.75 -10.74
CA MET A 140 -8.24 7.14 -10.32
C MET A 140 -9.51 7.58 -9.59
N VAL A 141 -9.35 8.10 -8.38
CA VAL A 141 -10.46 8.55 -7.54
C VAL A 141 -10.20 10.01 -7.14
N ASP A 142 -11.16 10.89 -7.44
CA ASP A 142 -11.17 12.26 -6.91
C ASP A 142 -11.42 12.20 -5.40
N GLY A 143 -10.44 12.64 -4.61
CA GLY A 143 -10.52 12.53 -3.16
C GLY A 143 -11.60 13.42 -2.52
N ASP A 144 -11.83 14.61 -3.06
CA ASP A 144 -12.81 15.57 -2.51
C ASP A 144 -14.24 15.16 -2.85
N ASN A 145 -14.53 14.95 -4.14
CA ASN A 145 -15.85 14.54 -4.61
C ASN A 145 -16.17 13.07 -4.38
N PHE A 146 -15.17 12.30 -3.99
CA PHE A 146 -15.23 10.87 -3.70
C PHE A 146 -15.91 10.06 -4.81
N ARG A 147 -15.34 10.18 -6.03
CA ARG A 147 -15.84 9.51 -7.23
C ARG A 147 -14.68 8.99 -8.09
N GLN A 148 -14.90 7.88 -8.77
CA GLN A 148 -13.97 7.37 -9.77
C GLN A 148 -13.95 8.33 -10.98
N THR A 149 -12.74 8.69 -11.45
CA THR A 149 -12.53 9.63 -12.56
C THR A 149 -11.85 8.98 -13.76
N GLY A 150 -11.20 7.82 -13.56
CA GLY A 150 -10.49 7.15 -14.64
C GLY A 150 -9.95 5.79 -14.23
N PHE A 151 -9.27 5.15 -15.20
CA PHE A 151 -8.58 3.89 -15.04
C PHE A 151 -7.36 3.83 -15.98
N ILE A 152 -6.25 3.28 -15.49
CA ILE A 152 -4.99 3.12 -16.23
C ILE A 152 -4.64 1.63 -16.24
N HIS A 153 -4.63 0.99 -17.39
CA HIS A 153 -4.12 -0.38 -17.52
C HIS A 153 -2.61 -0.40 -17.29
N THR A 154 -2.12 -1.38 -16.53
CA THR A 154 -0.70 -1.57 -16.23
C THR A 154 -0.24 -2.98 -16.60
N GLY A 155 -0.06 -3.85 -15.65
CA GLY A 155 0.33 -5.25 -15.86
C GLY A 155 -0.51 -6.20 -15.03
N VAL A 156 -0.31 -7.49 -15.22
CA VAL A 156 -1.08 -8.53 -14.54
C VAL A 156 -0.87 -8.47 -13.02
N GLY A 157 -1.96 -8.40 -12.27
CA GLY A 157 -1.93 -8.41 -10.81
C GLY A 157 -1.36 -7.13 -10.20
N THR A 158 -1.84 -5.97 -10.64
CA THR A 158 -1.45 -4.65 -10.14
C THR A 158 -1.61 -4.56 -8.62
N HIS A 159 -0.51 -4.25 -7.88
CA HIS A 159 -0.50 -4.37 -6.43
C HIS A 159 0.06 -3.14 -5.71
N GLY A 160 1.36 -2.88 -5.73
CA GLY A 160 2.01 -1.82 -4.96
C GLY A 160 2.23 -0.53 -5.76
N LEU A 161 2.14 0.64 -5.12
CA LEU A 161 2.27 1.96 -5.71
C LEU A 161 3.31 2.80 -4.96
N TYR A 162 4.35 3.28 -5.65
CA TYR A 162 5.46 4.03 -5.02
C TYR A 162 5.80 5.28 -5.83
N PRO A 163 5.78 6.50 -5.25
CA PRO A 163 6.13 7.70 -5.98
C PRO A 163 7.64 7.76 -6.21
N THR A 164 8.04 8.33 -7.35
CA THR A 164 9.43 8.75 -7.56
C THR A 164 9.80 9.90 -6.61
N ARG A 165 11.07 10.04 -6.26
CA ARG A 165 11.52 11.08 -5.31
C ARG A 165 11.32 12.49 -5.82
N ASP A 166 11.27 12.69 -7.12
CA ASP A 166 10.96 13.98 -7.74
C ASP A 166 9.45 14.27 -7.86
N GLY A 167 8.60 13.32 -7.47
CA GLY A 167 7.15 13.44 -7.51
C GLY A 167 6.54 13.52 -8.91
N LYS A 168 7.27 13.14 -9.95
CA LYS A 168 6.77 13.21 -11.33
C LYS A 168 6.08 11.94 -11.80
N GLN A 169 6.49 10.79 -11.25
CA GLN A 169 6.05 9.49 -11.69
C GLN A 169 5.75 8.58 -10.48
N MET A 170 5.10 7.47 -10.74
CA MET A 170 4.98 6.38 -9.77
C MET A 170 5.35 5.04 -10.40
N TYR A 171 6.00 4.22 -9.61
CA TYR A 171 6.23 2.81 -9.89
C TYR A 171 5.01 2.02 -9.45
N VAL A 172 4.57 1.11 -10.31
CA VAL A 172 3.44 0.22 -10.08
C VAL A 172 3.95 -1.22 -10.13
N ALA A 173 3.94 -1.90 -9.00
CA ALA A 173 4.31 -3.31 -8.94
C ALA A 173 3.17 -4.15 -9.51
N ASN A 174 3.47 -4.96 -10.53
CA ASN A 174 2.54 -5.91 -11.13
C ASN A 174 2.98 -7.32 -10.69
N ARG A 175 2.25 -7.94 -9.77
CA ARG A 175 2.63 -9.16 -9.08
C ARG A 175 2.49 -10.45 -9.92
N GLY A 176 1.85 -10.36 -11.08
CA GLY A 176 1.35 -11.55 -11.76
C GLY A 176 0.06 -12.07 -11.12
N SER A 177 -0.39 -13.23 -11.53
CA SER A 177 -1.69 -13.79 -11.09
C SER A 177 -1.56 -14.99 -10.14
N HIS A 178 -0.41 -15.17 -9.51
CA HIS A 178 -0.24 -16.24 -8.51
C HIS A 178 -1.19 -16.04 -7.33
N LEU A 179 -1.92 -17.09 -6.96
CA LEU A 179 -2.94 -17.10 -5.91
C LEU A 179 -4.08 -16.08 -6.08
N ILE A 180 -4.29 -15.52 -7.27
CA ILE A 180 -5.49 -14.75 -7.56
C ILE A 180 -6.61 -15.73 -7.93
N HIS A 181 -7.63 -15.83 -7.07
CA HIS A 181 -8.75 -16.77 -7.27
C HIS A 181 -9.43 -16.54 -8.62
N GLY A 182 -9.70 -17.64 -9.33
CA GLY A 182 -10.36 -17.61 -10.65
C GLY A 182 -9.49 -17.17 -11.82
N ARG A 183 -8.17 -16.96 -11.62
CA ARG A 183 -7.24 -16.59 -12.69
C ARG A 183 -6.20 -17.69 -12.94
N PRO A 184 -5.79 -17.91 -14.19
CA PRO A 184 -4.64 -18.77 -14.49
C PRO A 184 -3.40 -18.25 -13.81
N HIS A 185 -2.56 -19.16 -13.30
CA HIS A 185 -1.28 -18.80 -12.71
C HIS A 185 -0.37 -18.18 -13.78
N SER A 186 0.20 -17.01 -13.46
CA SER A 186 1.18 -16.32 -14.29
C SER A 186 2.21 -15.63 -13.40
N LYS A 187 3.48 -15.83 -13.71
CA LYS A 187 4.61 -15.09 -13.15
C LYS A 187 5.04 -13.91 -14.01
N ALA A 188 4.17 -13.38 -14.87
CA ALA A 188 4.47 -12.23 -15.74
C ALA A 188 4.51 -10.91 -14.94
N GLY A 189 5.20 -10.92 -13.79
CA GLY A 189 5.38 -9.74 -12.96
C GLY A 189 6.43 -8.78 -13.49
N GLY A 190 6.34 -7.54 -13.03
CA GLY A 190 7.24 -6.46 -13.41
C GLY A 190 6.80 -5.14 -12.79
N VAL A 191 7.35 -4.05 -13.28
CA VAL A 191 7.02 -2.69 -12.82
C VAL A 191 6.56 -1.85 -14.01
N SER A 192 5.39 -1.25 -13.90
CA SER A 192 4.94 -0.18 -14.83
C SER A 192 5.26 1.18 -14.23
N ILE A 193 5.62 2.14 -15.05
CA ILE A 193 5.87 3.51 -14.62
C ILE A 193 4.77 4.41 -15.18
N ILE A 194 4.04 5.10 -14.30
CA ILE A 194 2.99 6.05 -14.68
C ILE A 194 3.51 7.47 -14.43
N ASP A 195 3.32 8.32 -15.42
CA ASP A 195 3.60 9.76 -15.32
C ASP A 195 2.36 10.49 -14.76
N PHE A 196 2.54 11.27 -13.69
CA PHE A 196 1.44 11.95 -13.01
C PHE A 196 0.81 13.08 -13.83
N ALA A 197 1.58 13.72 -14.73
CA ALA A 197 1.06 14.83 -15.51
C ALA A 197 0.11 14.33 -16.63
N THR A 198 0.41 13.16 -17.18
CA THR A 198 -0.35 12.60 -18.31
C THR A 198 -1.29 11.48 -17.93
N ASN A 199 -1.14 10.89 -16.74
CA ASN A 199 -1.85 9.70 -16.28
C ASN A 199 -1.71 8.52 -17.26
N LYS A 200 -0.51 8.32 -17.80
CA LYS A 200 -0.23 7.24 -18.75
C LYS A 200 0.98 6.43 -18.31
N VAL A 201 0.95 5.14 -18.63
CA VAL A 201 2.15 4.30 -18.56
C VAL A 201 3.16 4.79 -19.59
N VAL A 202 4.36 5.15 -19.14
CA VAL A 202 5.45 5.65 -20.00
C VAL A 202 6.50 4.61 -20.28
N THR A 203 6.64 3.60 -19.39
CA THR A 203 7.53 2.45 -19.61
C THR A 203 7.15 1.28 -18.72
N ASN A 204 7.69 0.10 -19.06
CA ASN A 204 7.54 -1.11 -18.26
C ASN A 204 8.90 -1.80 -18.09
N TRP A 205 9.17 -2.29 -16.90
CA TRP A 205 10.35 -3.09 -16.57
C TRP A 205 9.95 -4.52 -16.28
N PRO A 206 10.12 -5.44 -17.23
CA PRO A 206 9.85 -6.85 -16.98
C PRO A 206 10.93 -7.45 -16.08
N ILE A 207 10.56 -8.45 -15.28
CA ILE A 207 11.53 -9.28 -14.57
C ILE A 207 11.97 -10.41 -15.51
N PRO A 208 13.26 -10.53 -15.84
CA PRO A 208 13.76 -11.61 -16.69
C PRO A 208 13.43 -12.98 -16.07
N GLY A 209 12.78 -13.83 -16.84
CA GLY A 209 12.30 -15.14 -16.36
C GLY A 209 10.97 -15.09 -15.61
N GLY A 210 10.40 -13.92 -15.45
CA GLY A 210 9.18 -13.70 -14.67
C GLY A 210 9.45 -13.44 -13.19
N GLY A 211 8.41 -13.07 -12.47
CA GLY A 211 8.50 -12.79 -11.04
C GLY A 211 7.17 -12.35 -10.43
N SER A 212 7.19 -12.12 -9.12
CA SER A 212 6.02 -11.72 -8.34
C SER A 212 6.30 -10.51 -7.43
N PRO A 213 6.70 -9.34 -8.00
CA PRO A 213 6.98 -8.15 -7.21
C PRO A 213 5.70 -7.68 -6.52
N ASP A 214 5.76 -7.54 -5.22
CA ASP A 214 4.60 -7.30 -4.37
C ASP A 214 4.69 -5.94 -3.67
N MET A 215 5.15 -5.90 -2.42
CA MET A 215 5.24 -4.70 -1.62
C MET A 215 6.69 -4.23 -1.48
N GLY A 216 6.88 -2.93 -1.27
CA GLY A 216 8.23 -2.42 -1.13
C GLY A 216 8.35 -0.93 -0.86
N ASN A 217 9.47 -0.37 -1.31
CA ASN A 217 9.76 1.04 -1.11
C ASN A 217 10.88 1.53 -2.02
N VAL A 218 10.90 2.84 -2.25
CA VAL A 218 11.99 3.53 -2.96
C VAL A 218 13.06 3.92 -1.94
N SER A 219 14.35 3.72 -2.27
CA SER A 219 15.46 4.17 -1.43
C SER A 219 15.45 5.70 -1.22
N ALA A 220 16.09 6.17 -0.14
CA ALA A 220 16.11 7.59 0.21
C ALA A 220 16.68 8.48 -0.91
N ASP A 221 17.68 7.98 -1.63
CA ASP A 221 18.33 8.67 -2.75
C ASP A 221 17.56 8.54 -4.09
N GLY A 222 16.46 7.77 -4.09
CA GLY A 222 15.64 7.52 -5.26
C GLY A 222 16.23 6.58 -6.30
N LYS A 223 17.43 6.02 -6.07
CA LYS A 223 18.15 5.23 -7.08
C LYS A 223 17.78 3.76 -7.13
N SER A 224 17.06 3.28 -6.13
CA SER A 224 16.64 1.88 -6.08
C SER A 224 15.17 1.78 -5.67
N LEU A 225 14.42 0.96 -6.40
CA LEU A 225 13.11 0.48 -5.98
C LEU A 225 13.30 -0.96 -5.47
N TRP A 226 12.91 -1.19 -4.22
CA TRP A 226 12.97 -2.49 -3.57
C TRP A 226 11.57 -3.06 -3.45
N LEU A 227 11.38 -4.28 -3.93
CA LEU A 227 10.10 -4.98 -3.88
C LEU A 227 10.29 -6.41 -3.36
N SER A 228 9.42 -6.86 -2.49
CA SER A 228 9.37 -8.28 -2.13
C SER A 228 8.94 -9.10 -3.34
N GLY A 229 9.58 -10.22 -3.58
CA GLY A 229 9.17 -11.22 -4.57
C GLY A 229 8.44 -12.36 -3.86
N ARG A 230 7.17 -12.12 -3.51
CA ARG A 230 6.40 -12.91 -2.55
C ARG A 230 6.43 -14.41 -2.83
N PHE A 231 6.33 -14.80 -4.09
CA PHE A 231 6.26 -16.21 -4.49
C PHE A 231 7.55 -16.72 -5.16
N ASP A 232 8.64 -15.96 -5.00
CA ASP A 232 9.95 -16.27 -5.57
C ASP A 232 11.06 -16.31 -4.52
N ASP A 233 10.72 -16.08 -3.23
CA ASP A 233 11.63 -16.13 -2.08
C ASP A 233 12.83 -15.17 -2.23
N VAL A 234 12.59 -14.02 -2.86
CA VAL A 234 13.60 -12.99 -3.11
C VAL A 234 13.10 -11.60 -2.74
N VAL A 235 14.01 -10.67 -2.64
CA VAL A 235 13.74 -9.23 -2.74
C VAL A 235 14.33 -8.75 -4.06
N TYR A 236 13.52 -8.12 -4.89
CA TYR A 236 13.96 -7.45 -6.11
C TYR A 236 14.49 -6.07 -5.79
N ARG A 237 15.65 -5.74 -6.35
CA ARG A 237 16.16 -4.37 -6.39
C ARG A 237 16.23 -3.91 -7.83
N PHE A 238 15.40 -2.96 -8.19
CA PHE A 238 15.45 -2.29 -9.48
C PHE A 238 16.33 -1.04 -9.39
N ASP A 239 17.20 -0.86 -10.35
CA ASP A 239 17.83 0.44 -10.62
C ASP A 239 16.80 1.37 -11.26
N THR A 240 16.51 2.51 -10.64
CA THR A 240 15.42 3.40 -11.08
C THR A 240 15.74 4.20 -12.34
N GLN A 241 17.00 4.24 -12.75
CA GLN A 241 17.41 4.91 -13.98
C GLN A 241 17.32 3.99 -15.20
N THR A 242 17.67 2.72 -15.03
CA THR A 242 17.79 1.77 -16.15
C THR A 242 16.68 0.71 -16.17
N GLY A 243 16.00 0.48 -15.06
CA GLY A 243 15.06 -0.63 -14.89
C GLY A 243 15.74 -1.98 -14.70
N ALA A 244 17.07 -2.02 -14.63
CA ALA A 244 17.79 -3.27 -14.39
C ALA A 244 17.45 -3.82 -13.00
N VAL A 245 17.19 -5.13 -12.93
CA VAL A 245 16.79 -5.81 -11.68
C VAL A 245 17.82 -6.84 -11.26
N ILE A 246 18.06 -6.89 -9.95
CA ILE A 246 18.79 -7.98 -9.30
C ILE A 246 17.90 -8.66 -8.27
N ASN A 247 18.10 -9.95 -8.07
CA ASN A 247 17.38 -10.77 -7.10
C ASN A 247 18.28 -11.01 -5.88
N VAL A 248 17.77 -10.68 -4.69
CA VAL A 248 18.43 -10.94 -3.41
C VAL A 248 17.68 -12.07 -2.73
N PRO A 249 18.26 -13.27 -2.60
CA PRO A 249 17.61 -14.40 -1.91
C PRO A 249 17.30 -14.06 -0.45
N VAL A 250 16.08 -14.41 -0.01
CA VAL A 250 15.62 -14.24 1.37
C VAL A 250 14.84 -15.47 1.84
N GLY A 251 14.18 -15.39 2.97
CA GLY A 251 13.28 -16.46 3.44
C GLY A 251 12.00 -16.59 2.60
N ALA A 252 11.22 -17.63 2.87
CA ALA A 252 10.00 -17.94 2.14
C ALA A 252 8.94 -16.84 2.27
N GLU A 253 8.24 -16.58 1.16
CA GLU A 253 7.11 -15.65 1.05
C GLU A 253 7.33 -14.25 1.66
N PRO A 254 8.41 -13.50 1.28
CA PRO A 254 8.56 -12.13 1.74
C PRO A 254 7.38 -11.29 1.24
N HIS A 255 6.73 -10.53 2.14
CA HIS A 255 5.57 -9.72 1.78
C HIS A 255 5.82 -8.23 2.04
N GLY A 256 5.61 -7.76 3.26
CA GLY A 256 5.89 -6.37 3.59
C GLY A 256 7.38 -6.06 3.57
N LEU A 257 7.77 -4.92 3.00
CA LEU A 257 9.15 -4.48 2.91
C LEU A 257 9.28 -3.01 3.29
N THR A 258 10.20 -2.72 4.20
CA THR A 258 10.58 -1.36 4.57
C THR A 258 12.04 -1.09 4.23
N VAL A 259 12.30 0.04 3.59
CA VAL A 259 13.66 0.52 3.32
C VAL A 259 13.97 1.68 4.26
N TRP A 260 15.03 1.58 5.02
CA TRP A 260 15.45 2.62 5.96
C TRP A 260 16.91 3.05 5.68
N PRO A 261 17.28 4.33 5.83
CA PRO A 261 16.44 5.46 6.19
C PRO A 261 15.55 5.94 5.04
N GLN A 262 14.49 6.68 5.39
CA GLN A 262 13.63 7.36 4.44
C GLN A 262 13.76 8.88 4.62
N PRO A 263 13.67 9.70 3.56
CA PRO A 263 13.62 11.15 3.68
C PRO A 263 12.29 11.58 4.29
N GLY A 264 12.30 12.74 4.95
CA GLY A 264 11.11 13.30 5.60
C GLY A 264 11.04 13.00 7.09
N ARG A 265 10.04 13.59 7.73
CA ARG A 265 9.90 13.58 9.18
C ARG A 265 9.13 12.38 9.70
N TYR A 266 8.20 11.88 8.89
CA TYR A 266 7.32 10.76 9.25
C TYR A 266 7.18 9.82 8.05
N SER A 267 7.14 8.51 8.32
CA SER A 267 6.59 7.54 7.38
C SER A 267 5.09 7.40 7.67
N ILE A 268 4.27 7.69 6.67
CA ILE A 268 2.83 7.51 6.78
C ILE A 268 2.48 6.15 6.19
N GLY A 269 2.65 5.11 7.01
CA GLY A 269 2.36 3.73 6.63
C GLY A 269 3.51 3.02 5.91
N HIS A 270 3.26 1.78 5.53
CA HIS A 270 4.26 0.87 4.93
C HIS A 270 4.67 1.27 3.50
N THR A 271 3.90 2.07 2.81
CA THR A 271 4.23 2.58 1.47
C THR A 271 5.34 3.63 1.47
N GLY A 272 5.79 4.07 2.64
CA GLY A 272 6.89 5.03 2.78
C GLY A 272 6.57 6.42 2.21
N ILE A 273 5.31 6.77 2.10
CA ILE A 273 4.91 8.14 1.74
C ILE A 273 5.27 9.03 2.92
N LEU A 274 6.22 9.91 2.67
CA LEU A 274 6.75 10.83 3.67
C LEU A 274 6.23 12.24 3.41
N ARG A 275 5.89 12.91 4.45
CA ARG A 275 5.51 14.34 4.44
C ARG A 275 6.26 15.13 5.49
#